data_ffb590ffc2f70e079cc1e0b8594ef394
#
_entry.id   ffb590ffc2f70e079cc1e0b8594ef394
#
_cell.length_a   1.000
_cell.length_b   1.000
_cell.length_c   1.000
_cell.angle_alpha   90.00
_cell.angle_beta   90.00
_cell.angle_gamma   90.00
#
_symmetry.space_group_name_H-M   'P 1'
#
loop_
_entity.id
_entity.type
_entity.pdbx_description
1 polymer ?
#
loop_
_entity_poly.entity_id
_entity_poly.type
_entity_poly.pdbx_seq_one_letter_code
_entity_poly.pdbx_strand_id
1 'polypeptide(L)'
;ESGRERRKTGQTLLDGVHLVEAYEAAHGAVDTLIVGESALASGEISRFIEGREVLVLADNLLRDLGLVDTPSGLLAVAAMPQAAAAVDLDKDAILLDGIQDPGNVGAILRTAAAAGVGQALLGPGCAAAWSPKVLRAGQGAHFALAIHEDADLGKLMTAYRGTTAVTCLEQAVPLYAASWSGPIAWVFGAEGQGVSPGLIASARLRVRIPMPG
;
A
#
# COMPACT_ATOMS: atom_id res chain seq x y z
N GLU A 1 -14.12 2.53 10.94
CA GLU A 1 -14.42 2.15 9.55
C GLU A 1 -13.87 0.76 9.25
N SER A 2 -14.76 -0.20 9.04
CA SER A 2 -14.36 -1.58 8.73
C SER A 2 -14.01 -1.76 7.25
N GLY A 3 -13.19 -2.76 6.92
CA GLY A 3 -12.90 -3.10 5.53
C GLY A 3 -14.17 -3.45 4.71
N ARG A 4 -15.23 -3.91 5.38
CA ARG A 4 -16.54 -4.15 4.77
C ARG A 4 -17.22 -2.84 4.36
N GLU A 5 -17.15 -1.82 5.21
CA GLU A 5 -17.74 -0.51 4.89
C GLU A 5 -16.98 0.16 3.75
N ARG A 6 -15.66 0.15 3.74
CA ARG A 6 -14.86 0.67 2.63
C ARG A 6 -15.26 0.06 1.28
N ARG A 7 -15.38 -1.27 1.24
CA ARG A 7 -15.82 -1.96 0.01
C ARG A 7 -17.25 -1.62 -0.40
N LYS A 8 -18.14 -1.38 0.58
CA LYS A 8 -19.54 -1.04 0.32
C LYS A 8 -19.70 0.40 -0.17
N THR A 9 -18.99 1.34 0.43
CA THR A 9 -19.09 2.77 0.10
C THR A 9 -18.18 3.17 -1.07
N GLY A 10 -17.13 2.40 -1.34
CA GLY A 10 -16.07 2.79 -2.27
C GLY A 10 -15.23 3.96 -1.75
N GLN A 11 -15.21 4.20 -0.43
CA GLN A 11 -14.51 5.31 0.18
C GLN A 11 -13.47 4.83 1.18
N THR A 12 -12.46 5.65 1.41
CA THR A 12 -11.45 5.48 2.45
C THR A 12 -11.22 6.79 3.20
N LEU A 13 -10.44 6.71 4.27
CA LEU A 13 -10.04 7.87 5.07
C LEU A 13 -8.53 8.11 4.92
N LEU A 14 -8.20 9.33 4.59
CA LEU A 14 -6.83 9.82 4.50
C LEU A 14 -6.52 10.60 5.78
N ASP A 15 -5.35 10.38 6.38
CA ASP A 15 -4.92 11.03 7.61
C ASP A 15 -3.66 11.88 7.38
N GLY A 16 -3.82 13.18 7.44
CA GLY A 16 -2.76 14.18 7.34
C GLY A 16 -2.70 14.91 6.01
N VAL A 17 -2.19 16.16 6.07
CA VAL A 17 -2.12 17.09 4.93
C VAL A 17 -1.42 16.46 3.72
N HIS A 18 -0.23 15.90 3.90
CA HIS A 18 0.55 15.34 2.80
C HIS A 18 -0.16 14.22 2.04
N LEU A 19 -0.90 13.34 2.77
CA LEU A 19 -1.63 12.25 2.13
C LEU A 19 -2.83 12.78 1.34
N VAL A 20 -3.50 13.82 1.84
CA VAL A 20 -4.60 14.48 1.13
C VAL A 20 -4.09 15.20 -0.12
N GLU A 21 -2.98 15.96 -0.01
CA GLU A 21 -2.35 16.62 -1.15
C GLU A 21 -1.94 15.62 -2.24
N ALA A 22 -1.33 14.49 -1.85
CA ALA A 22 -0.93 13.44 -2.78
C ALA A 22 -2.15 12.82 -3.50
N TYR A 23 -3.26 12.62 -2.77
CA TYR A 23 -4.50 12.15 -3.37
C TYR A 23 -5.06 13.17 -4.36
N GLU A 24 -5.17 14.44 -3.94
CA GLU A 24 -5.74 15.50 -4.78
C GLU A 24 -4.94 15.75 -6.06
N ALA A 25 -3.62 15.62 -5.98
CA ALA A 25 -2.75 15.72 -7.15
C ALA A 25 -3.00 14.60 -8.18
N ALA A 26 -3.39 13.40 -7.72
CA ALA A 26 -3.59 12.24 -8.59
C ALA A 26 -5.05 12.07 -9.04
N HIS A 27 -6.03 12.43 -8.20
CA HIS A 27 -7.44 12.07 -8.39
C HIS A 27 -8.42 13.25 -8.31
N GLY A 28 -7.95 14.45 -7.95
CA GLY A 28 -8.81 15.62 -7.73
C GLY A 28 -9.31 15.71 -6.28
N ALA A 29 -10.23 16.65 -6.04
CA ALA A 29 -10.68 17.01 -4.70
C ALA A 29 -11.23 15.81 -3.90
N VAL A 30 -10.97 15.82 -2.60
CA VAL A 30 -11.57 14.87 -1.65
C VAL A 30 -13.05 15.19 -1.41
N ASP A 31 -13.81 14.19 -0.97
CA ASP A 31 -15.26 14.35 -0.74
C ASP A 31 -15.56 15.25 0.46
N THR A 32 -14.81 15.11 1.54
CA THR A 32 -15.02 15.85 2.79
C THR A 32 -13.70 16.00 3.54
N LEU A 33 -13.43 17.22 4.03
CA LEU A 33 -12.35 17.50 4.98
C LEU A 33 -12.89 17.56 6.39
N ILE A 34 -12.21 16.93 7.33
CA ILE A 34 -12.55 16.87 8.75
C ILE A 34 -11.34 17.32 9.56
N VAL A 35 -11.54 18.27 10.47
CA VAL A 35 -10.47 18.85 11.30
C VAL A 35 -10.84 18.78 12.76
N GLY A 36 -9.91 18.37 13.61
CA GLY A 36 -10.06 18.45 15.07
C GLY A 36 -9.95 19.87 15.56
N GLU A 37 -10.73 20.23 16.60
CA GLU A 37 -10.72 21.58 17.16
C GLU A 37 -9.30 22.07 17.52
N SER A 38 -8.51 21.25 18.20
CA SER A 38 -7.12 21.60 18.57
C SER A 38 -6.20 21.75 17.35
N ALA A 39 -6.45 21.03 16.27
CA ALA A 39 -5.65 21.07 15.07
C ALA A 39 -5.80 22.38 14.26
N LEU A 40 -6.84 23.15 14.50
CA LEU A 40 -7.00 24.48 13.93
C LEU A 40 -5.86 25.44 14.32
N ALA A 41 -5.20 25.19 15.46
CA ALA A 41 -4.02 25.95 15.89
C ALA A 41 -2.73 25.57 15.15
N SER A 42 -2.72 24.48 14.38
CA SER A 42 -1.56 24.08 13.57
C SER A 42 -1.42 25.01 12.36
N GLY A 43 -0.27 25.65 12.22
CA GLY A 43 0.00 26.53 11.09
C GLY A 43 0.04 25.82 9.72
N GLU A 44 0.31 24.50 9.70
CA GLU A 44 0.24 23.68 8.49
C GLU A 44 -1.22 23.44 8.09
N ILE A 45 -2.02 22.92 9.03
CA ILE A 45 -3.44 22.61 8.79
C ILE A 45 -4.22 23.88 8.48
N SER A 46 -4.01 24.98 9.23
CA SER A 46 -4.70 26.25 8.99
C SER A 46 -4.47 26.77 7.57
N ARG A 47 -3.23 26.71 7.08
CA ARG A 47 -2.91 27.11 5.70
C ARG A 47 -3.53 26.19 4.66
N PHE A 48 -3.52 24.88 4.93
CA PHE A 48 -4.09 23.91 4.00
C PHE A 48 -5.61 24.05 3.84
N ILE A 49 -6.33 24.38 4.92
CA ILE A 49 -7.79 24.52 4.91
C ILE A 49 -8.28 25.92 4.54
N GLU A 50 -7.41 26.88 4.35
CA GLU A 50 -7.80 28.24 4.00
C GLU A 50 -8.63 28.28 2.72
N GLY A 51 -9.83 28.88 2.79
CA GLY A 51 -10.77 28.93 1.68
C GLY A 51 -11.48 27.62 1.33
N ARG A 52 -11.32 26.58 2.14
CA ARG A 52 -11.95 25.26 1.94
C ARG A 52 -13.10 25.04 2.91
N GLU A 53 -14.10 24.31 2.47
CA GLU A 53 -15.16 23.82 3.36
C GLU A 53 -14.64 22.67 4.21
N VAL A 54 -14.76 22.77 5.55
CA VAL A 54 -14.29 21.77 6.50
C VAL A 54 -15.32 21.47 7.56
N LEU A 55 -15.42 20.23 7.98
CA LEU A 55 -16.19 19.80 9.13
C LEU A 55 -15.27 19.82 10.36
N VAL A 56 -15.56 20.68 11.32
CA VAL A 56 -14.81 20.72 12.59
C VAL A 56 -15.45 19.77 13.58
N LEU A 57 -14.63 18.87 14.16
CA LEU A 57 -15.05 17.93 15.20
C LEU A 57 -14.28 18.15 16.49
N ALA A 58 -14.96 17.92 17.62
CA ALA A 58 -14.28 17.82 18.90
C ALA A 58 -13.21 16.72 18.87
N ASP A 59 -12.05 16.96 19.50
CA ASP A 59 -10.88 16.05 19.42
C ASP A 59 -11.15 14.63 19.94
N ASN A 60 -12.08 14.49 20.91
CA ASN A 60 -12.50 13.17 21.38
C ASN A 60 -13.24 12.39 20.30
N LEU A 61 -14.11 13.03 19.52
CA LEU A 61 -14.83 12.39 18.42
C LEU A 61 -13.87 11.98 17.30
N LEU A 62 -12.89 12.83 16.98
CA LEU A 62 -11.88 12.49 15.99
C LEU A 62 -11.05 11.27 16.43
N ARG A 63 -10.69 11.19 17.71
CA ARG A 63 -9.97 10.07 18.32
C ARG A 63 -10.79 8.78 18.33
N ASP A 64 -12.09 8.89 18.60
CA ASP A 64 -13.02 7.75 18.64
C ASP A 64 -13.23 7.10 17.26
N LEU A 65 -12.88 7.78 16.17
CA LEU A 65 -12.83 7.18 14.84
C LEU A 65 -11.77 6.06 14.77
N GLY A 66 -10.76 6.04 15.66
CA GLY A 66 -9.85 4.92 15.88
C GLY A 66 -9.04 4.49 14.65
N LEU A 67 -8.78 5.39 13.72
CA LEU A 67 -8.16 5.08 12.43
C LEU A 67 -6.68 4.73 12.56
N VAL A 68 -5.99 5.46 13.42
CA VAL A 68 -4.56 5.35 13.69
C VAL A 68 -4.29 5.72 15.16
N ASP A 69 -3.18 5.24 15.69
CA ASP A 69 -2.85 5.43 17.11
C ASP A 69 -2.59 6.90 17.47
N THR A 70 -2.10 7.70 16.54
CA THR A 70 -1.82 9.14 16.69
C THR A 70 -2.36 9.90 15.48
N PRO A 71 -3.64 10.34 15.49
CA PRO A 71 -4.21 11.13 14.40
C PRO A 71 -3.45 12.44 14.17
N SER A 72 -3.33 12.88 12.93
CA SER A 72 -2.69 14.15 12.58
C SER A 72 -3.52 15.38 12.98
N GLY A 73 -4.82 15.17 13.21
CA GLY A 73 -5.79 16.24 13.43
C GLY A 73 -6.53 16.68 12.16
N LEU A 74 -6.08 16.25 10.99
CA LEU A 74 -6.78 16.44 9.71
C LEU A 74 -7.10 15.07 9.12
N LEU A 75 -8.34 14.83 8.76
CA LEU A 75 -8.80 13.67 8.01
C LEU A 75 -9.50 14.11 6.73
N ALA A 76 -9.50 13.25 5.73
CA ALA A 76 -10.35 13.43 4.56
C ALA A 76 -11.07 12.14 4.20
N VAL A 77 -12.34 12.26 3.82
CA VAL A 77 -13.07 11.19 3.13
C VAL A 77 -12.76 11.30 1.65
N ALA A 78 -12.31 10.22 1.05
CA ALA A 78 -11.94 10.18 -0.36
C ALA A 78 -12.47 8.92 -1.04
N ALA A 79 -12.85 9.03 -2.30
CA ALA A 79 -13.20 7.88 -3.11
C ALA A 79 -11.97 6.96 -3.25
N MET A 80 -12.14 5.65 -3.07
CA MET A 80 -11.09 4.71 -3.46
C MET A 80 -10.96 4.69 -4.98
N PRO A 81 -9.74 4.83 -5.51
CA PRO A 81 -9.54 4.65 -6.95
C PRO A 81 -10.15 3.33 -7.40
N GLN A 82 -10.86 3.36 -8.53
CA GLN A 82 -11.43 2.13 -9.11
C GLN A 82 -10.31 1.14 -9.41
N ALA A 83 -10.67 -0.16 -9.39
CA ALA A 83 -9.70 -1.23 -9.64
C ALA A 83 -8.80 -0.87 -10.83
N ALA A 84 -7.51 -1.01 -10.60
CA ALA A 84 -6.50 -0.73 -11.61
C ALA A 84 -6.81 -1.47 -12.92
N ALA A 85 -6.31 -0.94 -14.03
CA ALA A 85 -6.28 -1.65 -15.31
C ALA A 85 -5.77 -3.09 -15.12
N ALA A 86 -6.04 -3.96 -16.07
CA ALA A 86 -5.54 -5.34 -16.02
C ALA A 86 -4.02 -5.36 -15.72
N VAL A 87 -3.58 -6.36 -14.95
CA VAL A 87 -2.17 -6.54 -14.62
C VAL A 87 -1.35 -6.63 -15.90
N ASP A 88 -0.30 -5.83 -15.97
CA ASP A 88 0.65 -5.88 -17.09
C ASP A 88 1.73 -6.94 -16.79
N LEU A 89 1.68 -8.03 -17.52
CA LEU A 89 2.58 -9.18 -17.31
C LEU A 89 3.99 -8.97 -17.87
N ASP A 90 4.22 -7.84 -18.51
CA ASP A 90 5.49 -7.44 -19.14
C ASP A 90 6.21 -6.29 -18.38
N LYS A 91 5.68 -5.88 -17.21
CA LYS A 91 6.26 -4.82 -16.38
C LYS A 91 6.60 -5.30 -14.99
N ASP A 92 7.57 -4.64 -14.36
CA ASP A 92 7.93 -4.91 -12.97
C ASP A 92 6.72 -4.89 -12.03
N ALA A 93 6.70 -5.83 -11.10
CA ALA A 93 5.62 -6.00 -10.15
C ALA A 93 6.11 -6.39 -8.76
N ILE A 94 5.37 -5.99 -7.73
CA ILE A 94 5.50 -6.51 -6.37
C ILE A 94 4.31 -7.43 -6.08
N LEU A 95 4.60 -8.62 -5.60
CA LEU A 95 3.62 -9.61 -5.17
C LEU A 95 3.78 -9.83 -3.66
N LEU A 96 2.71 -9.62 -2.90
CA LEU A 96 2.71 -9.75 -1.45
C LEU A 96 1.89 -10.97 -1.04
N ASP A 97 2.52 -11.91 -0.37
CA ASP A 97 1.92 -13.19 0.07
C ASP A 97 1.68 -13.18 1.58
N GLY A 98 0.44 -12.87 1.99
CA GLY A 98 -0.01 -12.97 3.37
C GLY A 98 0.64 -11.97 4.34
N ILE A 99 1.12 -10.82 3.88
CA ILE A 99 1.71 -9.79 4.76
C ILE A 99 0.62 -9.08 5.55
N GLN A 100 0.53 -9.38 6.84
CA GLN A 100 -0.57 -8.95 7.71
C GLN A 100 -0.34 -7.59 8.38
N ASP A 101 0.92 -7.19 8.58
CA ASP A 101 1.22 -5.92 9.21
C ASP A 101 0.98 -4.74 8.25
N PRO A 102 0.09 -3.77 8.61
CA PRO A 102 -0.21 -2.62 7.75
C PRO A 102 1.02 -1.72 7.49
N GLY A 103 1.91 -1.61 8.46
CA GLY A 103 3.15 -0.83 8.35
C GLY A 103 4.07 -1.41 7.27
N ASN A 104 4.22 -2.74 7.27
CA ASN A 104 5.05 -3.45 6.30
C ASN A 104 4.45 -3.39 4.89
N VAL A 105 3.14 -3.61 4.74
CA VAL A 105 2.48 -3.43 3.43
C VAL A 105 2.72 -2.01 2.92
N GLY A 106 2.45 -0.98 3.72
CA GLY A 106 2.64 0.41 3.31
C GLY A 106 4.11 0.75 2.98
N ALA A 107 5.06 0.26 3.78
CA ALA A 107 6.50 0.48 3.54
C ALA A 107 6.96 -0.18 2.23
N ILE A 108 6.48 -1.38 1.93
CA ILE A 108 6.80 -2.08 0.68
C ILE A 108 6.21 -1.32 -0.52
N LEU A 109 4.95 -0.90 -0.46
CA LEU A 109 4.33 -0.11 -1.51
C LEU A 109 5.10 1.19 -1.75
N ARG A 110 5.50 1.89 -0.69
CA ARG A 110 6.29 3.13 -0.79
C ARG A 110 7.65 2.88 -1.43
N THR A 111 8.34 1.82 -1.04
CA THR A 111 9.64 1.45 -1.62
C THR A 111 9.50 1.06 -3.08
N ALA A 112 8.47 0.29 -3.44
CA ALA A 112 8.18 -0.11 -4.80
C ALA A 112 7.94 1.10 -5.73
N ALA A 113 7.08 2.03 -5.30
CA ALA A 113 6.84 3.26 -6.05
C ALA A 113 8.11 4.10 -6.23
N ALA A 114 8.92 4.25 -5.18
CA ALA A 114 10.20 4.97 -5.23
C ALA A 114 11.22 4.28 -6.16
N ALA A 115 11.16 2.96 -6.31
CA ALA A 115 11.99 2.19 -7.24
C ALA A 115 11.46 2.17 -8.68
N GLY A 116 10.33 2.85 -8.96
CA GLY A 116 9.74 2.90 -10.29
C GLY A 116 8.89 1.68 -10.67
N VAL A 117 8.60 0.78 -9.72
CA VAL A 117 7.64 -0.31 -9.93
C VAL A 117 6.25 0.27 -10.02
N GLY A 118 5.51 -0.06 -11.07
CA GLY A 118 4.21 0.54 -11.36
C GLY A 118 2.99 -0.25 -10.85
N GLN A 119 3.19 -1.47 -10.33
CA GLN A 119 2.06 -2.33 -9.92
C GLN A 119 2.38 -3.20 -8.71
N ALA A 120 1.37 -3.36 -7.85
CA ALA A 120 1.45 -4.18 -6.64
C ALA A 120 0.23 -5.10 -6.54
N LEU A 121 0.48 -6.37 -6.25
CA LEU A 121 -0.53 -7.41 -6.17
C LEU A 121 -0.49 -8.04 -4.79
N LEU A 122 -1.57 -7.88 -4.05
CA LEU A 122 -1.71 -8.40 -2.71
C LEU A 122 -2.55 -9.69 -2.76
N GLY A 123 -1.95 -10.79 -2.37
CA GLY A 123 -2.64 -12.06 -2.22
C GLY A 123 -3.56 -12.08 -1.01
N PRO A 124 -4.37 -13.14 -0.85
CA PRO A 124 -5.22 -13.31 0.32
C PRO A 124 -4.42 -13.27 1.63
N GLY A 125 -5.03 -12.71 2.67
CA GLY A 125 -4.42 -12.60 4.00
C GLY A 125 -3.51 -11.39 4.20
N CYS A 126 -3.26 -10.57 3.18
CA CYS A 126 -2.57 -9.29 3.35
C CYS A 126 -3.44 -8.26 4.09
N ALA A 127 -2.80 -7.31 4.78
CA ALA A 127 -3.50 -6.13 5.25
C ALA A 127 -4.09 -5.37 4.06
N ALA A 128 -5.32 -4.87 4.24
CA ALA A 128 -6.03 -4.17 3.18
C ALA A 128 -5.26 -2.90 2.75
N ALA A 129 -4.89 -2.81 1.47
CA ALA A 129 -4.07 -1.74 0.93
C ALA A 129 -4.69 -0.35 1.18
N TRP A 130 -6.00 -0.23 1.05
CA TRP A 130 -6.75 1.01 1.23
C TRP A 130 -7.19 1.26 2.68
N SER A 131 -6.64 0.54 3.67
CA SER A 131 -6.89 0.87 5.07
C SER A 131 -6.11 2.12 5.49
N PRO A 132 -6.65 2.96 6.41
CA PRO A 132 -5.97 4.17 6.86
C PRO A 132 -4.55 3.92 7.39
N LYS A 133 -4.32 2.79 8.06
CA LYS A 133 -2.98 2.42 8.57
C LYS A 133 -1.99 2.13 7.44
N VAL A 134 -2.41 1.43 6.38
CA VAL A 134 -1.55 1.14 5.22
C VAL A 134 -1.31 2.41 4.40
N LEU A 135 -2.37 3.22 4.16
CA LEU A 135 -2.26 4.51 3.47
C LEU A 135 -1.26 5.44 4.15
N ARG A 136 -1.35 5.55 5.49
CA ARG A 136 -0.41 6.35 6.28
C ARG A 136 1.02 5.86 6.16
N ALA A 137 1.26 4.55 6.25
CA ALA A 137 2.59 3.96 6.10
C ALA A 137 3.13 4.12 4.67
N GLY A 138 2.25 4.07 3.68
CA GLY A 138 2.58 4.22 2.26
C GLY A 138 2.83 5.66 1.80
N GLN A 139 2.44 6.68 2.61
CA GLN A 139 2.76 8.09 2.37
C GLN A 139 2.43 8.56 0.93
N GLY A 140 1.27 8.18 0.39
CA GLY A 140 0.84 8.57 -0.96
C GLY A 140 1.33 7.68 -2.11
N ALA A 141 2.20 6.69 -1.86
CA ALA A 141 2.66 5.76 -2.88
C ALA A 141 1.53 5.01 -3.60
N HIS A 142 0.40 4.83 -2.91
CA HIS A 142 -0.80 4.20 -3.46
C HIS A 142 -1.28 4.86 -4.75
N PHE A 143 -1.10 6.16 -4.88
CA PHE A 143 -1.60 6.95 -6.02
C PHE A 143 -0.67 6.89 -7.24
N ALA A 144 0.53 6.30 -7.07
CA ALA A 144 1.48 6.03 -8.15
C ALA A 144 1.50 4.57 -8.59
N LEU A 145 0.72 3.69 -7.94
CA LEU A 145 0.73 2.24 -8.16
C LEU A 145 -0.64 1.75 -8.66
N ALA A 146 -0.63 0.82 -9.61
CA ALA A 146 -1.78 -0.03 -9.88
C ALA A 146 -1.85 -1.13 -8.81
N ILE A 147 -2.78 -1.00 -7.85
CA ILE A 147 -2.90 -1.92 -6.71
C ILE A 147 -4.06 -2.89 -6.96
N HIS A 148 -3.76 -4.19 -6.83
CA HIS A 148 -4.72 -5.28 -6.95
C HIS A 148 -4.78 -6.06 -5.63
N GLU A 149 -5.92 -6.04 -4.95
CA GLU A 149 -6.15 -6.84 -3.75
C GLU A 149 -6.78 -8.19 -4.09
N ASP A 150 -6.67 -9.14 -3.19
CA ASP A 150 -7.19 -10.51 -3.33
C ASP A 150 -6.72 -11.23 -4.61
N ALA A 151 -5.50 -10.95 -5.06
CA ALA A 151 -4.94 -11.46 -6.30
C ALA A 151 -4.54 -12.95 -6.19
N ASP A 152 -4.86 -13.73 -7.22
CA ASP A 152 -4.34 -15.10 -7.36
C ASP A 152 -2.87 -15.06 -7.82
N LEU A 153 -1.95 -15.00 -6.85
CA LEU A 153 -0.52 -14.88 -7.10
C LEU A 153 0.04 -16.08 -7.87
N GLY A 154 -0.45 -17.29 -7.64
CA GLY A 154 0.01 -18.51 -8.31
C GLY A 154 -0.31 -18.47 -9.82
N LYS A 155 -1.55 -18.13 -10.15
CA LYS A 155 -1.97 -17.95 -11.54
C LYS A 155 -1.17 -16.85 -12.23
N LEU A 156 -0.93 -15.77 -11.51
CA LEU A 156 -0.19 -14.61 -12.02
C LEU A 156 1.28 -14.95 -12.30
N MET A 157 1.96 -15.61 -11.35
CA MET A 157 3.35 -16.05 -11.54
C MET A 157 3.51 -17.00 -12.73
N THR A 158 2.52 -17.85 -12.97
CA THR A 158 2.50 -18.76 -14.12
C THR A 158 2.38 -17.99 -15.45
N ALA A 159 1.56 -16.95 -15.49
CA ALA A 159 1.30 -16.14 -16.67
C ALA A 159 2.38 -15.07 -16.93
N TYR A 160 3.13 -14.67 -15.90
CA TYR A 160 4.10 -13.58 -15.99
C TYR A 160 5.22 -13.87 -16.99
N ARG A 161 5.57 -12.90 -17.83
CA ARG A 161 6.50 -13.10 -18.96
C ARG A 161 7.94 -12.81 -18.60
N GLY A 162 8.21 -12.09 -17.52
CA GLY A 162 9.54 -11.82 -16.98
C GLY A 162 10.00 -12.84 -15.94
N THR A 163 10.92 -12.47 -15.06
CA THR A 163 11.41 -13.30 -13.97
C THR A 163 10.52 -13.15 -12.73
N THR A 164 9.98 -14.26 -12.22
CA THR A 164 9.35 -14.30 -10.89
C THR A 164 10.44 -14.63 -9.86
N ALA A 165 10.76 -13.66 -9.01
CA ALA A 165 11.83 -13.75 -8.01
C ALA A 165 11.24 -13.84 -6.60
N VAL A 166 11.38 -14.98 -5.95
CA VAL A 166 10.89 -15.23 -4.59
C VAL A 166 12.01 -15.06 -3.58
N THR A 167 11.76 -14.31 -2.52
CA THR A 167 12.69 -14.21 -1.39
C THR A 167 12.53 -15.40 -0.46
N CYS A 168 13.57 -16.23 -0.32
CA CYS A 168 13.58 -17.37 0.60
C CYS A 168 15.00 -17.69 1.05
N LEU A 169 15.14 -18.54 2.08
CA LEU A 169 16.45 -18.91 2.63
C LEU A 169 17.03 -20.16 1.95
N GLU A 170 16.17 -21.14 1.66
CA GLU A 170 16.60 -22.44 1.16
C GLU A 170 16.72 -22.48 -0.36
N GLN A 171 17.78 -23.14 -0.83
CA GLN A 171 18.03 -23.33 -2.27
C GLN A 171 18.01 -22.03 -3.09
N ALA A 172 18.43 -20.93 -2.48
CA ALA A 172 18.39 -19.59 -3.06
C ALA A 172 19.79 -19.06 -3.37
N VAL A 173 19.91 -18.37 -4.50
CA VAL A 173 21.13 -17.66 -4.84
C VAL A 173 21.20 -16.34 -4.07
N PRO A 174 22.41 -15.87 -3.69
CA PRO A 174 22.54 -14.52 -3.13
C PRO A 174 22.01 -13.47 -4.12
N LEU A 175 21.27 -12.48 -3.62
CA LEU A 175 20.66 -11.43 -4.46
C LEU A 175 21.66 -10.78 -5.42
N TYR A 176 22.86 -10.48 -4.91
CA TYR A 176 23.92 -9.80 -5.68
C TYR A 176 24.69 -10.73 -6.65
N ALA A 177 24.49 -12.04 -6.56
CA ALA A 177 25.05 -13.02 -7.49
C ALA A 177 24.07 -13.45 -8.57
N ALA A 178 22.80 -13.01 -8.47
CA ALA A 178 21.78 -13.32 -9.45
C ALA A 178 21.94 -12.46 -10.71
N SER A 179 21.65 -13.04 -11.86
CA SER A 179 21.61 -12.30 -13.13
C SER A 179 20.19 -11.81 -13.37
N TRP A 180 20.04 -10.53 -13.63
CA TRP A 180 18.76 -9.87 -13.84
C TRP A 180 18.61 -9.41 -15.28
N SER A 181 17.49 -9.73 -15.92
CA SER A 181 17.18 -9.30 -17.27
C SER A 181 15.67 -9.21 -17.46
N GLY A 182 15.22 -8.15 -18.13
CA GLY A 182 13.81 -7.91 -18.38
C GLY A 182 13.00 -7.62 -17.11
N PRO A 183 11.67 -7.66 -17.20
CA PRO A 183 10.76 -7.37 -16.08
C PRO A 183 10.89 -8.40 -14.95
N ILE A 184 10.71 -7.94 -13.71
CA ILE A 184 10.80 -8.77 -12.52
C ILE A 184 9.53 -8.64 -11.69
N ALA A 185 8.93 -9.79 -11.34
CA ALA A 185 7.89 -9.85 -10.31
C ALA A 185 8.55 -10.33 -9.00
N TRP A 186 8.72 -9.40 -8.07
CA TRP A 186 9.26 -9.67 -6.74
C TRP A 186 8.19 -10.21 -5.82
N VAL A 187 8.42 -11.37 -5.20
CA VAL A 187 7.48 -12.00 -4.28
C VAL A 187 8.04 -11.95 -2.86
N PHE A 188 7.30 -11.28 -1.98
CA PHE A 188 7.60 -11.17 -0.55
C PHE A 188 6.49 -11.85 0.26
N GLY A 189 6.89 -12.59 1.29
CA GLY A 189 5.97 -13.27 2.20
C GLY A 189 5.91 -12.65 3.60
N ALA A 190 5.02 -13.16 4.42
CA ALA A 190 4.84 -12.75 5.80
C ALA A 190 6.12 -12.94 6.63
N GLU A 191 6.35 -12.09 7.63
CA GLU A 191 7.57 -12.03 8.44
C GLU A 191 7.89 -13.36 9.17
N GLY A 192 6.87 -14.05 9.65
CA GLY A 192 7.04 -15.30 10.41
C GLY A 192 7.08 -16.56 9.56
N GLN A 193 6.38 -16.56 8.43
CA GLN A 193 6.18 -17.76 7.60
C GLN A 193 6.91 -17.69 6.26
N GLY A 194 7.35 -16.49 5.85
CA GLY A 194 7.91 -16.28 4.53
C GLY A 194 6.88 -16.44 3.40
N VAL A 195 7.35 -16.71 2.22
CA VAL A 195 6.51 -16.98 1.05
C VAL A 195 5.98 -18.41 1.11
N SER A 196 4.73 -18.62 0.71
CA SER A 196 4.09 -19.93 0.72
C SER A 196 4.81 -20.95 -0.17
N PRO A 197 4.86 -22.25 0.22
CA PRO A 197 5.58 -23.27 -0.50
C PRO A 197 5.18 -23.42 -1.98
N GLY A 198 3.89 -23.23 -2.28
CA GLY A 198 3.37 -23.27 -3.64
C GLY A 198 3.97 -22.19 -4.56
N LEU A 199 4.10 -20.96 -4.04
CA LEU A 199 4.72 -19.85 -4.79
C LEU A 199 6.25 -20.06 -4.92
N ILE A 200 6.92 -20.55 -3.86
CA ILE A 200 8.34 -20.91 -3.93
C ILE A 200 8.60 -21.96 -5.01
N ALA A 201 7.73 -22.97 -5.09
CA ALA A 201 7.87 -24.05 -6.07
C ALA A 201 7.68 -23.57 -7.52
N SER A 202 6.79 -22.58 -7.73
CA SER A 202 6.50 -22.03 -9.06
C SER A 202 7.43 -20.88 -9.48
N ALA A 203 8.30 -20.40 -8.60
CA ALA A 203 9.20 -19.30 -8.89
C ALA A 203 10.28 -19.68 -9.92
N ARG A 204 10.57 -18.77 -10.84
CA ARG A 204 11.70 -18.94 -11.80
C ARG A 204 13.04 -18.72 -11.13
N LEU A 205 13.09 -17.88 -10.10
CA LEU A 205 14.31 -17.58 -9.36
C LEU A 205 14.02 -17.51 -7.87
N ARG A 206 14.85 -18.18 -7.07
CA ARG A 206 14.85 -18.08 -5.61
C ARG A 206 16.06 -17.29 -5.19
N VAL A 207 15.83 -16.21 -4.43
CA VAL A 207 16.90 -15.31 -4.00
C VAL A 207 16.90 -15.16 -2.48
N ARG A 208 18.10 -15.02 -1.92
CA ARG A 208 18.27 -14.64 -0.51
C ARG A 208 19.00 -13.31 -0.43
N ILE A 209 18.55 -12.49 0.51
CA ILE A 209 19.25 -11.27 0.88
C ILE A 209 20.30 -11.67 1.92
N PRO A 210 21.61 -11.52 1.65
CA PRO A 210 22.64 -11.80 2.66
C PRO A 210 22.50 -10.79 3.81
N MET A 211 22.25 -11.29 5.00
CA MET A 211 22.24 -10.48 6.22
C MET A 211 23.42 -10.89 7.08
N PRO A 212 24.41 -10.01 7.32
CA PRO A 212 25.45 -10.26 8.29
C PRO A 212 24.85 -10.11 9.67
N GLY A 213 24.84 -11.18 10.48
CA GLY A 213 24.30 -11.10 11.81
C GLY A 213 24.24 -12.40 12.50
#